data_6ef11659171a99cc1fe07103f2b69dd2
#
_entry.id   6ef11659171a99cc1fe07103f2b69dd2
#
_cell.length_a   1.000
_cell.length_b   1.000
_cell.length_c   1.000
_cell.angle_alpha   90.00
_cell.angle_beta   90.00
_cell.angle_gamma   90.00
#
_symmetry.space_group_name_H-M   'P 1'
#
loop_
_entity.id
_entity.type
_entity.pdbx_description
1 polymer ?
#
loop_
_entity_poly.entity_id
_entity_poly.type
_entity_poly.pdbx_seq_one_letter_code
_entity_poly.pdbx_strand_id
1 'polypeptide(L)'
;MQWNQVLATRNARMKASEIRELLKLLDQPDIISFAGGIPDPALFPTEAFREAFNQTLSGDKAGAALQYSVSEGYRPLRDWIVAEMAKIGIPCTADNILITSGSQQALVYLAKLMISPNGTVLVGWPTYLGALGAFNAYE
;
A
#
# COMPACT_ATOMS: atom_id res chain seq x y z
N MET A 1 -16.69 25.39 16.58
CA MET A 1 -16.79 23.93 16.63
C MET A 1 -15.47 23.40 17.20
N GLN A 2 -15.53 22.62 18.28
CA GLN A 2 -14.30 22.04 18.87
C GLN A 2 -14.10 20.65 18.26
N TRP A 3 -13.13 20.54 17.36
CA TRP A 3 -12.86 19.30 16.62
C TRP A 3 -12.64 18.07 17.52
N ASN A 4 -12.03 18.26 18.70
CA ASN A 4 -11.79 17.18 19.67
C ASN A 4 -13.06 16.45 20.13
N GLN A 5 -14.25 17.07 19.98
CA GLN A 5 -15.53 16.46 20.37
C GLN A 5 -16.14 15.57 19.29
N VAL A 6 -15.64 15.65 18.05
CA VAL A 6 -16.15 14.89 16.89
C VAL A 6 -15.16 13.87 16.34
N LEU A 7 -13.91 13.93 16.78
CA LEU A 7 -12.90 12.96 16.37
C LEU A 7 -13.11 11.62 17.11
N ALA A 8 -12.91 10.51 16.38
CA ALA A 8 -12.94 9.19 16.98
C ALA A 8 -11.83 9.04 18.05
N THR A 9 -12.05 8.20 19.06
CA THR A 9 -11.10 7.95 20.14
C THR A 9 -9.74 7.48 19.63
N ARG A 10 -9.71 6.71 18.55
CA ARG A 10 -8.49 6.25 17.89
C ARG A 10 -7.58 7.39 17.42
N ASN A 11 -8.11 8.60 17.21
CA ASN A 11 -7.31 9.75 16.81
C ASN A 11 -6.20 10.08 17.83
N ALA A 12 -6.42 9.79 19.11
CA ALA A 12 -5.42 10.00 20.15
C ALA A 12 -4.19 9.08 19.98
N ARG A 13 -4.35 7.95 19.29
CA ARG A 13 -3.29 6.98 19.02
C ARG A 13 -2.62 7.20 17.66
N MET A 14 -3.28 7.93 16.74
CA MET A 14 -2.76 8.24 15.40
C MET A 14 -1.85 9.46 15.49
N LYS A 15 -0.55 9.23 15.45
CA LYS A 15 0.45 10.30 15.43
C LYS A 15 0.94 10.55 14.00
N ALA A 16 1.39 11.78 13.73
CA ALA A 16 2.11 12.09 12.51
C ALA A 16 3.35 11.17 12.39
N SER A 17 3.65 10.74 11.17
CA SER A 17 4.83 9.92 10.92
C SER A 17 6.09 10.76 11.08
N GLU A 18 6.94 10.41 12.03
CA GLU A 18 8.25 11.05 12.23
C GLU A 18 9.12 10.99 10.97
N ILE A 19 9.03 9.88 10.20
CA ILE A 19 9.71 9.75 8.91
C ILE A 19 9.24 10.83 7.93
N ARG A 20 7.94 11.13 7.88
CA ARG A 20 7.43 12.19 6.97
C ARG A 20 7.97 13.56 7.33
N GLU A 21 8.18 13.84 8.59
CA GLU A 21 8.83 15.10 9.01
C GLU A 21 10.30 15.13 8.58
N LEU A 22 11.01 14.00 8.68
CA LEU A 22 12.39 13.89 8.17
C LEU A 22 12.45 14.01 6.64
N LEU A 23 11.48 13.47 5.91
CA LEU A 23 11.43 13.56 4.45
C LEU A 23 11.29 15.01 3.95
N LYS A 24 10.71 15.92 4.73
CA LYS A 24 10.68 17.36 4.39
C LYS A 24 12.07 18.00 4.30
N LEU A 25 13.07 17.39 4.93
CA LEU A 25 14.46 17.87 4.84
C LEU A 25 15.15 17.45 3.55
N LEU A 26 14.57 16.50 2.78
CA LEU A 26 15.16 15.99 1.54
C LEU A 26 15.15 17.01 0.39
N ASP A 27 14.31 18.04 0.47
CA ASP A 27 14.26 19.11 -0.52
C ASP A 27 15.46 20.08 -0.43
N GLN A 28 16.35 19.88 0.57
CA GLN A 28 17.54 20.69 0.74
C GLN A 28 18.71 20.09 -0.08
N PRO A 29 19.28 20.84 -1.04
CA PRO A 29 20.25 20.31 -2.01
C PRO A 29 21.56 19.82 -1.41
N ASP A 30 21.91 20.24 -0.21
CA ASP A 30 23.19 19.93 0.45
C ASP A 30 23.07 18.72 1.43
N ILE A 31 21.88 18.09 1.51
CA ILE A 31 21.63 16.96 2.41
C ILE A 31 21.71 15.64 1.66
N ILE A 32 22.66 14.78 2.06
CA ILE A 32 22.66 13.38 1.68
C ILE A 32 21.85 12.60 2.71
N SER A 33 20.67 12.12 2.30
CA SER A 33 19.74 11.42 3.20
C SER A 33 19.90 9.91 3.12
N PHE A 34 20.01 9.27 4.28
CA PHE A 34 19.89 7.84 4.46
C PHE A 34 18.54 7.46 5.13
N ALA A 35 17.61 8.42 5.24
CA ALA A 35 16.28 8.20 5.80
C ALA A 35 15.27 7.85 4.71
N GLY A 36 14.28 7.02 5.05
CA GLY A 36 13.08 6.78 4.25
C GLY A 36 13.21 5.76 3.12
N GLY A 37 14.40 5.35 2.72
CA GLY A 37 14.58 4.32 1.68
C GLY A 37 13.95 4.68 0.33
N ILE A 38 14.06 5.94 -0.10
CA ILE A 38 13.51 6.42 -1.39
C ILE A 38 14.32 5.79 -2.52
N PRO A 39 13.66 5.11 -3.48
CA PRO A 39 14.35 4.53 -4.63
C PRO A 39 15.02 5.59 -5.51
N ASP A 40 16.13 5.22 -6.13
CA ASP A 40 16.78 6.09 -7.13
C ASP A 40 15.84 6.27 -8.35
N PRO A 41 15.42 7.50 -8.66
CA PRO A 41 14.50 7.77 -9.76
C PRO A 41 15.08 7.41 -11.15
N ALA A 42 16.41 7.35 -11.29
CA ALA A 42 17.06 6.94 -12.53
C ALA A 42 16.84 5.45 -12.87
N LEU A 43 16.49 4.64 -11.87
CA LEU A 43 16.22 3.21 -12.04
C LEU A 43 14.76 2.91 -12.38
N PHE A 44 13.87 3.90 -12.41
CA PHE A 44 12.49 3.66 -12.77
C PHE A 44 12.36 3.32 -14.26
N PRO A 45 11.65 2.23 -14.62
CA PRO A 45 11.47 1.80 -16.01
C PRO A 45 10.41 2.64 -16.73
N THR A 46 10.65 3.96 -16.86
CA THR A 46 9.67 4.94 -17.36
C THR A 46 9.20 4.63 -18.77
N GLU A 47 10.09 4.16 -19.65
CA GLU A 47 9.75 3.78 -21.02
C GLU A 47 8.82 2.58 -21.06
N ALA A 48 9.09 1.54 -20.28
CA ALA A 48 8.23 0.37 -20.20
C ALA A 48 6.82 0.72 -19.68
N PHE A 49 6.74 1.63 -18.70
CA PHE A 49 5.44 2.14 -18.23
C PHE A 49 4.71 2.92 -19.31
N ARG A 50 5.39 3.81 -20.03
CA ARG A 50 4.79 4.58 -21.13
C ARG A 50 4.23 3.65 -22.19
N GLU A 51 4.99 2.65 -22.60
CA GLU A 51 4.56 1.67 -23.60
C GLU A 51 3.34 0.87 -23.10
N ALA A 52 3.34 0.39 -21.87
CA ALA A 52 2.21 -0.33 -21.28
C ALA A 52 0.94 0.53 -21.22
N PHE A 53 1.05 1.81 -20.86
CA PHE A 53 -0.07 2.75 -20.89
C PHE A 53 -0.58 2.98 -22.31
N ASN A 54 0.31 3.19 -23.28
CA ASN A 54 -0.06 3.36 -24.69
C ASN A 54 -0.80 2.14 -25.23
N GLN A 55 -0.29 0.93 -24.96
CA GLN A 55 -0.95 -0.31 -25.39
C GLN A 55 -2.34 -0.46 -24.75
N THR A 56 -2.46 -0.14 -23.46
CA THR A 56 -3.73 -0.25 -22.74
C THR A 56 -4.77 0.73 -23.24
N LEU A 57 -4.37 1.98 -23.55
CA LEU A 57 -5.29 3.07 -23.85
C LEU A 57 -5.53 3.25 -25.38
N SER A 58 -4.75 2.62 -26.24
CA SER A 58 -4.91 2.73 -27.70
C SER A 58 -5.77 1.63 -28.32
N GLY A 59 -6.14 0.60 -27.58
CA GLY A 59 -6.91 -0.53 -28.10
C GLY A 59 -8.41 -0.41 -27.86
N ASP A 60 -9.16 -1.34 -28.43
CA ASP A 60 -10.63 -1.44 -28.28
C ASP A 60 -11.09 -1.58 -26.81
N LYS A 61 -10.18 -2.00 -25.93
CA LYS A 61 -10.43 -2.17 -24.49
C LYS A 61 -10.10 -0.93 -23.65
N ALA A 62 -9.70 0.18 -24.25
CA ALA A 62 -9.32 1.40 -23.53
C ALA A 62 -10.41 1.90 -22.58
N GLY A 63 -11.67 1.90 -23.02
CA GLY A 63 -12.80 2.26 -22.17
C GLY A 63 -12.98 1.33 -20.95
N ALA A 64 -12.74 0.04 -21.13
CA ALA A 64 -12.81 -0.93 -20.02
C ALA A 64 -11.66 -0.75 -19.02
N ALA A 65 -10.48 -0.32 -19.46
CA ALA A 65 -9.34 -0.05 -18.59
C ALA A 65 -9.58 1.15 -17.66
N LEU A 66 -10.45 2.08 -18.04
CA LEU A 66 -10.81 3.27 -17.26
C LEU A 66 -12.13 3.09 -16.48
N GLN A 67 -12.80 1.96 -16.60
CA GLN A 67 -14.09 1.70 -15.96
C GLN A 67 -13.91 1.13 -14.55
N TYR A 68 -14.97 1.22 -13.76
CA TYR A 68 -15.08 0.52 -12.49
C TYR A 68 -14.85 -0.98 -12.66
N SER A 69 -14.22 -1.59 -11.66
CA SER A 69 -13.97 -3.02 -11.62
C SER A 69 -14.57 -3.65 -10.35
N VAL A 70 -14.47 -4.96 -10.23
CA VAL A 70 -14.85 -5.70 -9.03
C VAL A 70 -13.91 -5.37 -7.88
N SER A 71 -14.42 -5.51 -6.65
CA SER A 71 -13.66 -5.13 -5.43
C SER A 71 -12.37 -5.93 -5.25
N GLU A 72 -12.35 -7.18 -5.72
CA GLU A 72 -11.19 -8.06 -5.64
C GLU A 72 -10.08 -7.67 -6.62
N GLY A 73 -10.38 -6.86 -7.61
CA GLY A 73 -9.46 -6.41 -8.64
C GLY A 73 -9.53 -7.20 -9.95
N TYR A 74 -8.81 -6.72 -10.94
CA TYR A 74 -8.81 -7.21 -12.31
C TYR A 74 -8.47 -8.69 -12.40
N ARG A 75 -9.39 -9.50 -12.93
CA ARG A 75 -9.29 -10.97 -12.94
C ARG A 75 -8.02 -11.50 -13.63
N PRO A 76 -7.64 -11.01 -14.82
CA PRO A 76 -6.40 -11.48 -15.46
C PRO A 76 -5.14 -11.23 -14.64
N LEU A 77 -5.06 -10.13 -13.88
CA LEU A 77 -3.94 -9.88 -12.96
C LEU A 77 -3.93 -10.88 -11.81
N ARG A 78 -5.10 -11.20 -11.25
CA ARG A 78 -5.20 -12.21 -10.17
C ARG A 78 -4.80 -13.59 -10.67
N ASP A 79 -5.21 -13.98 -11.89
CA ASP A 79 -4.83 -15.26 -12.50
C ASP A 79 -3.31 -15.32 -12.78
N TRP A 80 -2.71 -14.21 -13.22
CA TRP A 80 -1.26 -14.11 -13.36
C TRP A 80 -0.53 -14.27 -12.02
N ILE A 81 -1.02 -13.64 -10.95
CA ILE A 81 -0.44 -13.78 -9.60
C ILE A 81 -0.54 -15.23 -9.13
N VAL A 82 -1.65 -15.93 -9.37
CA VAL A 82 -1.77 -17.38 -9.06
C VAL A 82 -0.65 -18.18 -9.70
N ALA A 83 -0.35 -17.91 -10.99
CA ALA A 83 0.72 -18.59 -11.70
C ALA A 83 2.11 -18.26 -11.11
N GLU A 84 2.35 -17.02 -10.68
CA GLU A 84 3.60 -16.63 -10.02
C GLU A 84 3.74 -17.29 -8.64
N MET A 85 2.66 -17.34 -7.84
CA MET A 85 2.66 -18.00 -6.53
C MET A 85 2.96 -19.49 -6.65
N ALA A 86 2.42 -20.16 -7.67
CA ALA A 86 2.71 -21.58 -7.93
C ALA A 86 4.20 -21.84 -8.18
N LYS A 87 4.93 -20.93 -8.83
CA LYS A 87 6.38 -21.07 -9.09
C LYS A 87 7.22 -21.09 -7.80
N ILE A 88 6.73 -20.47 -6.75
CA ILE A 88 7.39 -20.43 -5.44
C ILE A 88 6.76 -21.41 -4.42
N GLY A 89 5.93 -22.33 -4.90
CA GLY A 89 5.35 -23.40 -4.10
C GLY A 89 4.17 -22.97 -3.22
N ILE A 90 3.53 -21.84 -3.50
CA ILE A 90 2.34 -21.36 -2.78
C ILE A 90 1.10 -21.66 -3.60
N PRO A 91 0.34 -22.74 -3.30
CA PRO A 91 -0.90 -23.06 -4.01
C PRO A 91 -2.00 -22.08 -3.59
N CYS A 92 -2.61 -21.40 -4.56
CA CYS A 92 -3.75 -20.51 -4.35
C CYS A 92 -4.64 -20.46 -5.57
N THR A 93 -5.82 -19.89 -5.42
CA THR A 93 -6.75 -19.57 -6.51
C THR A 93 -6.94 -18.06 -6.61
N ALA A 94 -7.54 -17.57 -7.67
CA ALA A 94 -7.83 -16.15 -7.81
C ALA A 94 -8.73 -15.62 -6.68
N ASP A 95 -9.50 -16.46 -6.02
CA ASP A 95 -10.37 -16.06 -4.90
C ASP A 95 -9.61 -15.85 -3.58
N ASN A 96 -8.34 -16.25 -3.54
CA ASN A 96 -7.43 -15.94 -2.44
C ASN A 96 -6.66 -14.64 -2.65
N ILE A 97 -6.91 -13.90 -3.74
CA ILE A 97 -6.15 -12.72 -4.13
C ILE A 97 -7.03 -11.49 -4.16
N LEU A 98 -6.61 -10.46 -3.44
CA LEU A 98 -7.19 -9.12 -3.44
C LEU A 98 -6.13 -8.13 -3.91
N ILE A 99 -6.45 -7.35 -4.95
CA ILE A 99 -5.56 -6.28 -5.44
C ILE A 99 -5.79 -5.03 -4.61
N THR A 100 -4.71 -4.45 -4.10
CA THR A 100 -4.74 -3.24 -3.28
C THR A 100 -3.89 -2.13 -3.90
N SER A 101 -4.19 -0.89 -3.53
CA SER A 101 -3.37 0.28 -3.89
C SER A 101 -2.18 0.40 -2.95
N GLY A 102 -1.23 -0.51 -3.11
CA GLY A 102 -0.04 -0.63 -2.29
C GLY A 102 -0.26 -1.39 -0.98
N SER A 103 0.86 -1.73 -0.32
CA SER A 103 0.87 -2.54 0.90
C SER A 103 0.20 -1.87 2.10
N GLN A 104 0.21 -0.54 2.16
CA GLN A 104 -0.42 0.19 3.27
C GLN A 104 -1.94 -0.06 3.33
N GLN A 105 -2.61 -0.13 2.19
CA GLN A 105 -4.03 -0.46 2.14
C GLN A 105 -4.27 -1.90 2.64
N ALA A 106 -3.43 -2.85 2.25
CA ALA A 106 -3.51 -4.22 2.73
C ALA A 106 -3.34 -4.30 4.26
N LEU A 107 -2.35 -3.59 4.82
CA LEU A 107 -2.13 -3.53 6.26
C LEU A 107 -3.34 -2.96 7.01
N VAL A 108 -3.94 -1.89 6.50
CA VAL A 108 -5.16 -1.28 7.08
C VAL A 108 -6.34 -2.25 7.01
N TYR A 109 -6.51 -2.97 5.91
CA TYR A 109 -7.59 -3.96 5.79
C TYR A 109 -7.40 -5.13 6.75
N LEU A 110 -6.17 -5.65 6.88
CA LEU A 110 -5.85 -6.70 7.84
C LEU A 110 -6.07 -6.22 9.27
N ALA A 111 -5.63 -5.02 9.61
CA ALA A 111 -5.85 -4.44 10.93
C ALA A 111 -7.35 -4.31 11.24
N LYS A 112 -8.12 -3.78 10.29
CA LYS A 112 -9.57 -3.63 10.43
C LYS A 112 -10.30 -4.95 10.60
N LEU A 113 -9.83 -6.00 9.93
CA LEU A 113 -10.45 -7.33 9.94
C LEU A 113 -10.08 -8.13 11.18
N MET A 114 -8.83 -8.02 11.66
CA MET A 114 -8.24 -8.96 12.60
C MET A 114 -8.03 -8.38 14.00
N ILE A 115 -7.99 -7.05 14.16
CA ILE A 115 -7.67 -6.42 15.44
C ILE A 115 -8.94 -5.89 16.11
N SER A 116 -9.24 -6.43 17.28
CA SER A 116 -10.26 -5.89 18.20
C SER A 116 -9.62 -4.89 19.18
N PRO A 117 -10.41 -4.01 19.80
CA PRO A 117 -9.89 -3.12 20.84
C PRO A 117 -9.13 -3.90 21.92
N ASN A 118 -7.94 -3.43 22.30
CA ASN A 118 -6.98 -4.09 23.20
C ASN A 118 -6.39 -5.41 22.66
N GLY A 119 -6.54 -5.71 21.37
CA GLY A 119 -5.91 -6.87 20.73
C GLY A 119 -4.38 -6.72 20.70
N THR A 120 -3.67 -7.85 20.76
CA THR A 120 -2.20 -7.89 20.71
C THR A 120 -1.75 -8.34 19.34
N VAL A 121 -0.83 -7.59 18.73
CA VAL A 121 -0.17 -7.94 17.47
C VAL A 121 1.31 -8.19 17.74
N LEU A 122 1.79 -9.38 17.35
CA LEU A 122 3.22 -9.71 17.42
C LEU A 122 3.92 -9.22 16.17
N VAL A 123 5.01 -8.50 16.33
CA VAL A 123 5.82 -7.96 15.24
C VAL A 123 7.30 -8.25 15.48
N GLY A 124 8.10 -8.25 14.40
CA GLY A 124 9.56 -8.34 14.52
C GLY A 124 10.15 -7.04 15.12
N TRP A 125 11.43 -7.11 15.54
CA TRP A 125 12.15 -5.93 15.97
C TRP A 125 13.53 -5.86 15.30
N PRO A 126 13.87 -4.78 14.62
CA PRO A 126 13.00 -3.64 14.25
C PRO A 126 11.89 -4.02 13.27
N THR A 127 10.79 -3.27 13.25
CA THR A 127 9.65 -3.52 12.38
C THR A 127 9.32 -2.31 11.48
N TYR A 128 8.50 -2.57 10.46
CA TYR A 128 8.05 -1.54 9.53
C TYR A 128 7.09 -0.55 10.19
N LEU A 129 7.44 0.73 10.19
CA LEU A 129 6.65 1.79 10.84
C LEU A 129 5.25 1.97 10.24
N GLY A 130 5.09 1.70 8.93
CA GLY A 130 3.79 1.72 8.27
C GLY A 130 2.82 0.68 8.85
N ALA A 131 3.32 -0.50 9.23
CA ALA A 131 2.53 -1.53 9.88
C ALA A 131 2.10 -1.10 11.28
N LEU A 132 3.02 -0.55 12.08
CA LEU A 132 2.70 -0.02 13.41
C LEU A 132 1.63 1.07 13.34
N GLY A 133 1.75 1.99 12.38
CA GLY A 133 0.75 3.04 12.17
C GLY A 133 -0.64 2.50 11.81
N ALA A 134 -0.69 1.46 10.96
CA ALA A 134 -1.94 0.81 10.61
C ALA A 134 -2.58 0.10 11.82
N PHE A 135 -1.79 -0.65 12.59
CA PHE A 135 -2.28 -1.44 13.73
C PHE A 135 -2.71 -0.57 14.90
N ASN A 136 -1.94 0.48 15.22
CA ASN A 136 -2.28 1.42 16.29
C ASN A 136 -3.64 2.12 16.10
N ALA A 137 -4.11 2.27 14.87
CA ALA A 137 -5.39 2.88 14.59
C ALA A 137 -6.59 2.01 15.04
N TYR A 138 -6.35 0.72 15.27
CA TYR A 138 -7.42 -0.24 15.65
C TYR A 138 -7.36 -0.67 17.13
N GLU A 139 -6.57 0.04 17.94
CA GLU A 139 -6.53 -0.11 19.40
C GLU A 139 -6.02 -1.47 19.89
#